data_ad64922d8a8e253b5c9f3c528c12be9b
#
_entry.id   ad64922d8a8e253b5c9f3c528c12be9b
#
_cell.length_a   1.000
_cell.length_b   1.000
_cell.length_c   1.000
_cell.angle_alpha   90.00
_cell.angle_beta   90.00
_cell.angle_gamma   90.00
#
_symmetry.space_group_name_H-M   'P 1'
#
loop_
_entity.id
_entity.type
_entity.pdbx_description
1 polymer ?
#
loop_
_entity_poly.entity_id
_entity_poly.type
_entity_poly.pdbx_seq_one_letter_code
_entity_poly.pdbx_strand_id
1 'polypeptide(L)'
;MSAMLLVTGAAGFLGDALCRELLARGREVVGTSRDGAGAPAGVVPERLELDDGGQAGAALVRRLRPEAVLHLAAMADADACARDPALAQRVNAEATGALARAAAAVGARFVYTSTDLVFDGTRAPYGEDDPPAPLGPYMATKATGERLVLEASPTALVARVALLYGLRRGRRGCFTDQLVTRVRAGQDVRLFTDQHRTPLFVDDAAAFLALLLERGAAGRVHLAGPERVSRHEHGLAIARALGLDATRCVPSRMTDVPGLSPRPADASLRIDRLVARCGRAPSGVAEACARMASNSPPPLA
;
A
#
# COMPACT_ATOMS: atom_id res chain seq x y z
N MET A 1 10.28 -17.07 -23.21
CA MET A 1 10.90 -16.75 -21.89
C MET A 1 9.85 -15.98 -21.12
N SER A 2 9.53 -16.42 -19.89
CA SER A 2 8.62 -15.67 -19.01
C SER A 2 9.20 -14.27 -18.79
N ALA A 3 8.41 -13.23 -19.03
CA ALA A 3 8.90 -11.87 -18.87
C ALA A 3 8.96 -11.52 -17.37
N MET A 4 10.15 -11.21 -16.89
CA MET A 4 10.47 -10.94 -15.49
C MET A 4 9.84 -9.63 -15.00
N LEU A 5 9.34 -9.64 -13.78
CA LEU A 5 8.80 -8.47 -13.08
C LEU A 5 9.77 -8.00 -11.98
N LEU A 6 9.96 -6.69 -11.86
CA LEU A 6 10.72 -6.09 -10.77
C LEU A 6 9.76 -5.49 -9.75
N VAL A 7 9.78 -6.00 -8.51
CA VAL A 7 8.98 -5.49 -7.38
C VAL A 7 9.89 -4.80 -6.37
N THR A 8 9.77 -3.49 -6.22
CA THR A 8 10.50 -2.79 -5.16
C THR A 8 9.72 -2.84 -3.85
N GLY A 9 10.42 -3.00 -2.73
CA GLY A 9 9.78 -3.16 -1.42
C GLY A 9 9.13 -4.55 -1.22
N ALA A 10 9.68 -5.58 -1.85
CA ALA A 10 9.18 -6.96 -1.81
C ALA A 10 9.05 -7.56 -0.40
N ALA A 11 9.88 -7.12 0.56
CA ALA A 11 9.80 -7.53 1.97
C ALA A 11 8.78 -6.72 2.80
N GLY A 12 8.06 -5.77 2.18
CA GLY A 12 7.01 -4.97 2.80
C GLY A 12 5.69 -5.73 2.93
N PHE A 13 4.72 -5.15 3.64
CA PHE A 13 3.42 -5.79 3.87
C PHE A 13 2.67 -6.12 2.56
N LEU A 14 2.50 -5.13 1.67
CA LEU A 14 1.91 -5.34 0.35
C LEU A 14 2.87 -6.07 -0.59
N GLY A 15 4.19 -5.81 -0.48
CA GLY A 15 5.20 -6.41 -1.34
C GLY A 15 5.25 -7.92 -1.22
N ASP A 16 5.21 -8.45 0.01
CA ASP A 16 5.15 -9.90 0.27
C ASP A 16 3.90 -10.54 -0.36
N ALA A 17 2.74 -9.95 -0.14
CA ALA A 17 1.49 -10.46 -0.70
C ALA A 17 1.49 -10.43 -2.24
N LEU A 18 1.95 -9.31 -2.82
CA LEU A 18 2.03 -9.17 -4.28
C LEU A 18 3.04 -10.14 -4.91
N CYS A 19 4.21 -10.31 -4.30
CA CYS A 19 5.18 -11.29 -4.81
C CYS A 19 4.62 -12.71 -4.80
N ARG A 20 3.92 -13.13 -3.73
CA ARG A 20 3.25 -14.44 -3.68
C ARG A 20 2.18 -14.59 -4.75
N GLU A 21 1.36 -13.58 -4.95
CA GLU A 21 0.32 -13.57 -5.98
C GLU A 21 0.91 -13.68 -7.39
N LEU A 22 1.99 -12.92 -7.68
CA LEU A 22 2.67 -12.98 -8.98
C LEU A 22 3.32 -14.35 -9.23
N LEU A 23 3.97 -14.93 -8.21
CA LEU A 23 4.54 -16.28 -8.30
C LEU A 23 3.45 -17.34 -8.52
N ALA A 24 2.30 -17.24 -7.83
CA ALA A 24 1.16 -18.13 -8.02
C ALA A 24 0.57 -18.05 -9.45
N ARG A 25 0.73 -16.89 -10.12
CA ARG A 25 0.39 -16.70 -11.54
C ARG A 25 1.50 -17.15 -12.51
N GLY A 26 2.53 -17.80 -12.02
CA GLY A 26 3.66 -18.30 -12.85
C GLY A 26 4.60 -17.22 -13.35
N ARG A 27 4.64 -16.03 -12.69
CA ARG A 27 5.53 -14.94 -13.09
C ARG A 27 6.91 -15.09 -12.42
N GLU A 28 7.96 -14.74 -13.15
CA GLU A 28 9.29 -14.57 -12.59
C GLU A 28 9.40 -13.20 -11.90
N VAL A 29 9.84 -13.17 -10.63
CA VAL A 29 9.88 -11.97 -9.82
C VAL A 29 11.27 -11.73 -9.26
N VAL A 30 11.83 -10.56 -9.55
CA VAL A 30 12.97 -9.98 -8.83
C VAL A 30 12.40 -9.00 -7.81
N GLY A 31 12.71 -9.22 -6.53
CA GLY A 31 12.19 -8.43 -5.42
C GLY A 31 13.27 -7.66 -4.70
N THR A 32 13.10 -6.34 -4.50
CA THR A 32 14.11 -5.56 -3.79
C THR A 32 13.71 -5.24 -2.35
N SER A 33 14.71 -5.21 -1.49
CA SER A 33 14.65 -4.65 -0.13
C SER A 33 15.96 -3.93 0.21
N ARG A 34 15.97 -3.15 1.29
CA ARG A 34 17.16 -2.36 1.67
C ARG A 34 18.38 -3.23 1.99
N ASP A 35 18.17 -4.40 2.56
CA ASP A 35 19.22 -5.34 2.94
C ASP A 35 19.30 -6.57 2.02
N GLY A 36 18.51 -6.64 0.96
CA GLY A 36 18.46 -7.78 0.05
C GLY A 36 17.77 -9.02 0.66
N ALA A 37 17.07 -8.89 1.79
CA ALA A 37 16.49 -10.03 2.51
C ALA A 37 14.98 -9.84 2.77
N GLY A 38 14.32 -10.95 3.18
CA GLY A 38 12.92 -10.95 3.61
C GLY A 38 11.87 -10.98 2.50
N ALA A 39 12.27 -11.15 1.25
CA ALA A 39 11.34 -11.47 0.18
C ALA A 39 10.81 -12.91 0.31
N PRO A 40 9.59 -13.21 -0.19
CA PRO A 40 9.06 -14.58 -0.17
C PRO A 40 9.92 -15.58 -0.94
N ALA A 41 9.82 -16.86 -0.57
CA ALA A 41 10.48 -17.94 -1.31
C ALA A 41 10.04 -17.94 -2.78
N GLY A 42 10.96 -18.14 -3.71
CA GLY A 42 10.74 -18.09 -5.16
C GLY A 42 11.00 -16.72 -5.78
N VAL A 43 11.15 -15.67 -4.98
CA VAL A 43 11.57 -14.33 -5.45
C VAL A 43 13.08 -14.26 -5.49
N VAL A 44 13.65 -13.79 -6.60
CA VAL A 44 15.09 -13.51 -6.69
C VAL A 44 15.38 -12.22 -5.93
N PRO A 45 16.15 -12.25 -4.84
CA PRO A 45 16.36 -11.08 -4.00
C PRO A 45 17.43 -10.14 -4.59
N GLU A 46 17.19 -8.85 -4.50
CA GLU A 46 18.14 -7.78 -4.85
C GLU A 46 18.18 -6.73 -3.72
N ARG A 47 19.36 -6.20 -3.43
CA ARG A 47 19.50 -5.06 -2.52
C ARG A 47 19.24 -3.76 -3.27
N LEU A 48 18.41 -2.88 -2.70
CA LEU A 48 18.15 -1.56 -3.26
C LEU A 48 17.84 -0.55 -2.15
N GLU A 49 18.64 0.50 -2.07
CA GLU A 49 18.35 1.71 -1.33
C GLU A 49 17.93 2.83 -2.30
N LEU A 50 17.11 3.77 -1.82
CA LEU A 50 16.51 4.81 -2.66
C LEU A 50 16.87 6.23 -2.18
N ASP A 51 17.73 6.36 -1.20
CA ASP A 51 18.16 7.60 -0.58
C ASP A 51 19.13 8.43 -1.46
N ASP A 52 19.63 7.81 -2.52
CA ASP A 52 20.43 8.42 -3.58
C ASP A 52 19.59 9.15 -4.66
N GLY A 53 18.30 9.36 -4.42
CA GLY A 53 17.37 9.92 -5.42
C GLY A 53 17.01 8.92 -6.53
N GLY A 54 17.27 7.62 -6.31
CA GLY A 54 16.88 6.52 -7.20
C GLY A 54 17.89 6.20 -8.30
N GLN A 55 19.12 6.66 -8.22
CA GLN A 55 20.16 6.36 -9.21
C GLN A 55 20.46 4.85 -9.27
N ALA A 56 20.65 4.21 -8.12
CA ALA A 56 20.84 2.76 -8.02
C ALA A 56 19.63 1.99 -8.58
N GLY A 57 18.40 2.45 -8.27
CA GLY A 57 17.17 1.87 -8.80
C GLY A 57 17.05 1.98 -10.31
N ALA A 58 17.36 3.15 -10.88
CA ALA A 58 17.37 3.37 -12.32
C ALA A 58 18.44 2.51 -13.04
N ALA A 59 19.61 2.34 -12.43
CA ALA A 59 20.65 1.44 -12.95
C ALA A 59 20.18 -0.02 -12.92
N LEU A 60 19.52 -0.45 -11.84
CA LEU A 60 18.93 -1.79 -11.73
C LEU A 60 17.89 -2.04 -12.82
N VAL A 61 16.97 -1.11 -13.06
CA VAL A 61 15.96 -1.22 -14.13
C VAL A 61 16.61 -1.34 -15.50
N ARG A 62 17.62 -0.52 -15.80
CA ARG A 62 18.37 -0.61 -17.08
C ARG A 62 19.11 -1.93 -17.24
N ARG A 63 19.69 -2.47 -16.16
CA ARG A 63 20.40 -3.75 -16.17
C ARG A 63 19.46 -4.94 -16.39
N LEU A 64 18.34 -4.96 -15.66
CA LEU A 64 17.40 -6.09 -15.69
C LEU A 64 16.46 -6.06 -16.90
N ARG A 65 16.13 -4.88 -17.44
CA ARG A 65 15.14 -4.67 -18.53
C ARG A 65 13.86 -5.48 -18.29
N PRO A 66 13.17 -5.29 -17.14
CA PRO A 66 11.98 -6.07 -16.81
C PRO A 66 10.82 -5.76 -17.76
N GLU A 67 9.82 -6.65 -17.84
CA GLU A 67 8.53 -6.37 -18.50
C GLU A 67 7.79 -5.22 -17.78
N ALA A 68 7.81 -5.26 -16.45
CA ALA A 68 7.21 -4.21 -15.64
C ALA A 68 7.96 -4.00 -14.33
N VAL A 69 7.90 -2.76 -13.85
CA VAL A 69 8.34 -2.36 -12.51
C VAL A 69 7.11 -2.06 -11.66
N LEU A 70 6.92 -2.81 -10.58
CA LEU A 70 5.91 -2.54 -9.56
C LEU A 70 6.61 -1.86 -8.38
N HIS A 71 6.43 -0.54 -8.28
CA HIS A 71 7.14 0.29 -7.32
C HIS A 71 6.32 0.51 -6.04
N LEU A 72 6.65 -0.30 -5.00
CA LEU A 72 5.98 -0.28 -3.70
C LEU A 72 6.89 0.27 -2.58
N ALA A 73 8.19 0.35 -2.83
CA ALA A 73 9.13 0.87 -1.84
C ALA A 73 8.85 2.35 -1.54
N ALA A 74 8.78 2.68 -0.26
CA ALA A 74 8.58 4.05 0.22
C ALA A 74 9.04 4.21 1.67
N MET A 75 9.34 5.43 2.05
CA MET A 75 9.33 5.87 3.43
C MET A 75 7.88 6.15 3.83
N ALA A 76 7.17 5.11 4.37
CA ALA A 76 5.71 5.13 4.55
C ALA A 76 5.26 5.63 5.94
N ASP A 77 6.19 5.85 6.86
CA ASP A 77 5.91 6.40 8.18
C ASP A 77 5.80 7.93 8.09
N ALA A 78 4.59 8.46 8.30
CA ALA A 78 4.32 9.89 8.18
C ALA A 78 5.11 10.73 9.19
N ASP A 79 5.31 10.22 10.41
CA ASP A 79 6.05 10.92 11.45
C ASP A 79 7.56 10.92 11.13
N ALA A 80 8.08 9.82 10.58
CA ALA A 80 9.46 9.79 10.07
C ALA A 80 9.65 10.76 8.89
N CYS A 81 8.70 10.83 7.97
CA CYS A 81 8.73 11.82 6.87
C CYS A 81 8.66 13.27 7.39
N ALA A 82 7.93 13.51 8.47
CA ALA A 82 7.88 14.83 9.10
C ALA A 82 9.20 15.19 9.80
N ARG A 83 9.92 14.22 10.36
CA ARG A 83 11.24 14.43 10.98
C ARG A 83 12.35 14.67 9.95
N ASP A 84 12.28 14.03 8.78
CA ASP A 84 13.24 14.22 7.68
C ASP A 84 12.51 14.36 6.34
N PRO A 85 11.97 15.57 6.04
CA PRO A 85 11.25 15.81 4.80
C PRO A 85 12.16 15.71 3.56
N ALA A 86 13.46 16.00 3.70
CA ALA A 86 14.41 15.93 2.61
C ALA A 86 14.68 14.48 2.18
N LEU A 87 14.83 13.57 3.14
CA LEU A 87 14.95 12.14 2.85
C LEU A 87 13.63 11.60 2.26
N ALA A 88 12.48 12.01 2.82
CA ALA A 88 11.18 11.63 2.28
C ALA A 88 11.01 12.05 0.81
N GLN A 89 11.45 13.28 0.47
CA GLN A 89 11.43 13.79 -0.90
C GLN A 89 12.33 12.95 -1.83
N ARG A 90 13.57 12.66 -1.41
CA ARG A 90 14.49 11.82 -2.18
C ARG A 90 13.93 10.42 -2.43
N VAL A 91 13.45 9.75 -1.37
CA VAL A 91 12.98 8.34 -1.44
C VAL A 91 11.63 8.22 -2.13
N ASN A 92 10.64 9.05 -1.78
CA ASN A 92 9.26 8.87 -2.24
C ASN A 92 8.95 9.58 -3.57
N ALA A 93 9.66 10.66 -3.90
CA ALA A 93 9.39 11.43 -5.10
C ALA A 93 10.50 11.30 -6.15
N GLU A 94 11.73 11.69 -5.81
CA GLU A 94 12.83 11.73 -6.78
C GLU A 94 13.19 10.34 -7.28
N ALA A 95 13.34 9.37 -6.36
CA ALA A 95 13.61 7.98 -6.71
C ALA A 95 12.47 7.37 -7.53
N THR A 96 11.21 7.65 -7.17
CA THR A 96 10.05 7.22 -7.97
C THR A 96 10.13 7.75 -9.40
N GLY A 97 10.40 9.05 -9.58
CA GLY A 97 10.56 9.65 -10.90
C GLY A 97 11.75 9.07 -11.69
N ALA A 98 12.88 8.81 -11.02
CA ALA A 98 14.06 8.21 -11.66
C ALA A 98 13.78 6.78 -12.16
N LEU A 99 13.13 5.95 -11.33
CA LEU A 99 12.73 4.59 -11.73
C LEU A 99 11.70 4.60 -12.86
N ALA A 100 10.71 5.50 -12.82
CA ALA A 100 9.70 5.62 -13.86
C ALA A 100 10.32 6.00 -15.22
N ARG A 101 11.22 6.99 -15.25
CA ARG A 101 11.97 7.36 -16.48
C ARG A 101 12.85 6.22 -16.98
N ALA A 102 13.51 5.50 -16.08
CA ALA A 102 14.34 4.35 -16.48
C ALA A 102 13.48 3.22 -17.07
N ALA A 103 12.31 2.95 -16.49
CA ALA A 103 11.37 1.96 -17.00
C ALA A 103 10.87 2.36 -18.42
N ALA A 104 10.46 3.62 -18.59
CA ALA A 104 10.05 4.13 -19.90
C ALA A 104 11.16 3.99 -20.95
N ALA A 105 12.41 4.30 -20.59
CA ALA A 105 13.57 4.20 -21.49
C ALA A 105 13.89 2.77 -21.96
N VAL A 106 13.51 1.74 -21.18
CA VAL A 106 13.70 0.33 -21.57
C VAL A 106 12.42 -0.34 -22.10
N GLY A 107 11.32 0.43 -22.21
CA GLY A 107 10.02 -0.08 -22.67
C GLY A 107 9.26 -0.88 -21.61
N ALA A 108 9.68 -0.83 -20.33
CA ALA A 108 9.00 -1.51 -19.24
C ALA A 108 7.76 -0.73 -18.79
N ARG A 109 6.70 -1.43 -18.43
CA ARG A 109 5.54 -0.83 -17.78
C ARG A 109 5.90 -0.39 -16.36
N PHE A 110 5.23 0.67 -15.89
CA PHE A 110 5.46 1.16 -14.53
C PHE A 110 4.14 1.22 -13.75
N VAL A 111 4.12 0.52 -12.60
CA VAL A 111 3.00 0.53 -11.65
C VAL A 111 3.50 1.15 -10.35
N TYR A 112 2.91 2.26 -9.96
CA TYR A 112 3.26 2.99 -8.74
C TYR A 112 2.16 2.88 -7.71
N THR A 113 2.49 2.47 -6.49
CA THR A 113 1.56 2.52 -5.37
C THR A 113 1.66 3.86 -4.67
N SER A 114 0.62 4.68 -4.82
CA SER A 114 0.39 5.91 -4.06
C SER A 114 -0.48 5.60 -2.83
N THR A 115 -1.19 6.58 -2.29
CA THR A 115 -1.96 6.48 -1.05
C THR A 115 -3.27 7.27 -1.14
N ASP A 116 -4.29 6.85 -0.39
CA ASP A 116 -5.52 7.62 -0.13
C ASP A 116 -5.24 8.95 0.58
N LEU A 117 -4.12 9.02 1.30
CA LEU A 117 -3.73 10.21 2.06
C LEU A 117 -3.26 11.39 1.19
N VAL A 118 -3.25 11.27 -0.13
CA VAL A 118 -3.03 12.44 -1.01
C VAL A 118 -4.16 13.46 -0.92
N PHE A 119 -5.28 13.11 -0.31
CA PHE A 119 -6.46 13.95 -0.12
C PHE A 119 -6.54 14.53 1.30
N ASP A 120 -7.14 15.71 1.44
CA ASP A 120 -7.28 16.44 2.70
C ASP A 120 -8.42 15.95 3.62
N GLY A 121 -9.36 15.18 3.09
CA GLY A 121 -10.48 14.64 3.87
C GLY A 121 -11.70 15.56 3.96
N THR A 122 -11.78 16.61 3.15
CA THR A 122 -12.88 17.61 3.22
C THR A 122 -14.04 17.31 2.29
N ARG A 123 -13.84 16.47 1.24
CA ARG A 123 -14.82 16.21 0.18
C ARG A 123 -14.99 14.73 -0.17
N ALA A 124 -14.73 13.84 0.78
CA ALA A 124 -14.90 12.39 0.57
C ALA A 124 -16.38 12.00 0.27
N PRO A 125 -16.60 10.91 -0.47
CA PRO A 125 -15.61 10.00 -1.05
C PRO A 125 -14.99 10.57 -2.33
N TYR A 126 -13.65 10.42 -2.46
CA TYR A 126 -12.87 10.95 -3.58
C TYR A 126 -12.92 10.06 -4.82
N GLY A 127 -12.99 10.69 -6.00
CA GLY A 127 -12.76 10.06 -7.30
C GLY A 127 -11.31 10.20 -7.76
N GLU A 128 -10.91 9.43 -8.78
CA GLU A 128 -9.53 9.43 -9.28
C GLU A 128 -9.11 10.75 -9.94
N ASP A 129 -10.07 11.53 -10.39
CA ASP A 129 -9.83 12.82 -11.06
C ASP A 129 -9.83 14.01 -10.07
N ASP A 130 -10.20 13.76 -8.80
CA ASP A 130 -10.10 14.79 -7.76
C ASP A 130 -8.64 15.19 -7.54
N PRO A 131 -8.36 16.50 -7.43
CA PRO A 131 -7.01 16.99 -7.24
C PRO A 131 -6.46 16.58 -5.86
N PRO A 132 -5.20 16.14 -5.76
CA PRO A 132 -4.54 15.94 -4.47
C PRO A 132 -4.46 17.25 -3.66
N ALA A 133 -4.67 17.14 -2.35
CA ALA A 133 -4.53 18.22 -1.37
C ALA A 133 -3.85 17.69 -0.10
N PRO A 134 -2.54 17.36 -0.16
CA PRO A 134 -1.84 16.67 0.91
C PRO A 134 -1.62 17.54 2.14
N LEU A 135 -1.81 16.96 3.34
CA LEU A 135 -1.70 17.66 4.63
C LEU A 135 -0.32 17.59 5.28
N GLY A 136 0.63 16.85 4.72
CA GLY A 136 1.96 16.68 5.32
C GLY A 136 3.00 16.10 4.37
N PRO A 137 4.28 16.02 4.80
CA PRO A 137 5.41 15.64 3.94
C PRO A 137 5.26 14.28 3.26
N TYR A 138 4.85 13.23 3.98
CA TYR A 138 4.59 11.92 3.37
C TYR A 138 3.62 12.02 2.20
N MET A 139 2.49 12.65 2.45
CA MET A 139 1.39 12.79 1.50
C MET A 139 1.80 13.62 0.29
N ALA A 140 2.52 14.72 0.52
CA ALA A 140 3.04 15.60 -0.52
C ALA A 140 4.06 14.90 -1.42
N THR A 141 4.98 14.13 -0.83
CA THR A 141 5.99 13.38 -1.60
C THR A 141 5.36 12.27 -2.43
N LYS A 142 4.29 11.61 -1.93
CA LYS A 142 3.53 10.62 -2.70
C LYS A 142 2.78 11.26 -3.87
N ALA A 143 2.13 12.41 -3.65
CA ALA A 143 1.47 13.17 -4.72
C ALA A 143 2.46 13.68 -5.79
N THR A 144 3.66 14.12 -5.37
CA THR A 144 4.74 14.48 -6.30
C THR A 144 5.20 13.27 -7.12
N GLY A 145 5.32 12.11 -6.48
CA GLY A 145 5.62 10.84 -7.18
C GLY A 145 4.58 10.49 -8.25
N GLU A 146 3.27 10.66 -7.97
CA GLU A 146 2.21 10.45 -8.98
C GLU A 146 2.43 11.30 -10.24
N ARG A 147 2.73 12.59 -10.06
CA ARG A 147 2.98 13.52 -11.15
C ARG A 147 4.20 13.08 -11.97
N LEU A 148 5.33 12.82 -11.32
CA LEU A 148 6.57 12.39 -11.98
C LEU A 148 6.42 11.08 -12.76
N VAL A 149 5.62 10.13 -12.25
CA VAL A 149 5.32 8.86 -12.91
C VAL A 149 4.52 9.10 -14.19
N LEU A 150 3.46 9.89 -14.14
CA LEU A 150 2.59 10.16 -15.29
C LEU A 150 3.29 11.03 -16.34
N GLU A 151 4.20 11.92 -15.92
CA GLU A 151 5.07 12.68 -16.83
C GLU A 151 6.09 11.77 -17.54
N ALA A 152 6.62 10.76 -16.85
CA ALA A 152 7.58 9.82 -17.42
C ALA A 152 6.96 8.86 -18.45
N SER A 153 5.70 8.46 -18.24
CA SER A 153 5.01 7.52 -19.13
C SER A 153 3.48 7.68 -19.07
N PRO A 154 2.81 7.94 -20.21
CA PRO A 154 1.34 8.00 -20.27
C PRO A 154 0.69 6.62 -20.06
N THR A 155 1.45 5.52 -20.19
CA THR A 155 0.98 4.15 -19.95
C THR A 155 1.24 3.66 -18.55
N ALA A 156 1.85 4.48 -17.69
CA ALA A 156 2.06 4.14 -16.28
C ALA A 156 0.73 4.06 -15.52
N LEU A 157 0.69 3.19 -14.52
CA LEU A 157 -0.43 3.06 -13.59
C LEU A 157 -0.04 3.66 -12.24
N VAL A 158 -0.87 4.57 -11.74
CA VAL A 158 -0.82 5.07 -10.37
C VAL A 158 -1.99 4.43 -9.60
N ALA A 159 -1.67 3.52 -8.68
CA ALA A 159 -2.65 2.92 -7.78
C ALA A 159 -2.65 3.66 -6.44
N ARG A 160 -3.70 4.45 -6.14
CA ARG A 160 -3.89 5.06 -4.82
C ARG A 160 -4.45 4.01 -3.89
N VAL A 161 -3.59 3.48 -3.04
CA VAL A 161 -3.91 2.37 -2.14
C VAL A 161 -4.51 2.94 -0.85
N ALA A 162 -5.67 2.44 -0.49
CA ALA A 162 -6.30 2.76 0.79
C ALA A 162 -5.60 2.04 1.96
N LEU A 163 -6.08 2.28 3.17
CA LEU A 163 -5.59 1.62 4.37
C LEU A 163 -5.58 0.09 4.20
N LEU A 164 -4.41 -0.51 4.17
CA LEU A 164 -4.26 -1.96 4.10
C LEU A 164 -4.40 -2.62 5.47
N TYR A 165 -5.03 -3.79 5.47
CA TYR A 165 -5.12 -4.65 6.65
C TYR A 165 -4.97 -6.14 6.28
N GLY A 166 -4.69 -6.96 7.29
CA GLY A 166 -4.43 -8.39 7.16
C GLY A 166 -3.41 -8.85 8.19
N LEU A 167 -3.10 -10.13 8.25
CA LEU A 167 -2.06 -10.67 9.11
C LEU A 167 -0.71 -10.58 8.43
N ARG A 168 0.32 -10.26 9.21
CA ARG A 168 1.69 -10.16 8.73
C ARG A 168 2.21 -11.52 8.28
N ARG A 169 2.76 -11.56 7.08
CA ARG A 169 3.52 -12.71 6.56
C ARG A 169 5.00 -12.36 6.36
N GLY A 170 5.30 -11.09 6.10
CA GLY A 170 6.65 -10.56 5.90
C GLY A 170 7.25 -9.89 7.14
N ARG A 171 8.29 -9.09 6.93
CA ARG A 171 9.07 -8.43 8.03
C ARG A 171 8.36 -7.24 8.67
N ARG A 172 7.47 -6.55 7.96
CA ARG A 172 6.74 -5.38 8.46
C ARG A 172 5.30 -5.72 8.75
N GLY A 173 4.86 -5.36 9.94
CA GLY A 173 3.47 -5.45 10.34
C GLY A 173 2.65 -4.24 9.92
N CYS A 174 1.35 -4.34 10.13
CA CYS A 174 0.39 -3.30 9.87
C CYS A 174 -0.45 -2.99 11.12
N PHE A 175 -1.49 -2.20 10.96
CA PHE A 175 -2.44 -1.88 12.03
C PHE A 175 -3.03 -3.14 12.69
N THR A 176 -3.37 -4.17 11.89
CA THR A 176 -3.94 -5.42 12.41
C THR A 176 -3.00 -6.11 13.40
N ASP A 177 -1.70 -6.17 13.09
CA ASP A 177 -0.71 -6.80 13.98
C ASP A 177 -0.60 -6.06 15.32
N GLN A 178 -0.62 -4.72 15.28
CA GLN A 178 -0.60 -3.89 16.49
C GLN A 178 -1.85 -4.11 17.33
N LEU A 179 -3.03 -4.14 16.69
CA LEU A 179 -4.30 -4.41 17.36
C LEU A 179 -4.27 -5.79 18.05
N VAL A 180 -3.91 -6.84 17.30
CA VAL A 180 -3.84 -8.22 17.80
C VAL A 180 -2.86 -8.32 18.98
N THR A 181 -1.66 -7.78 18.85
CA THR A 181 -0.63 -7.84 19.88
C THR A 181 -1.10 -7.16 21.17
N ARG A 182 -1.67 -5.96 21.08
CA ARG A 182 -2.09 -5.19 22.24
C ARG A 182 -3.31 -5.82 22.93
N VAL A 183 -4.31 -6.24 22.17
CA VAL A 183 -5.51 -6.87 22.73
C VAL A 183 -5.17 -8.20 23.41
N ARG A 184 -4.31 -9.03 22.81
CA ARG A 184 -3.82 -10.27 23.46
C ARG A 184 -3.01 -10.02 24.74
N ALA A 185 -2.33 -8.89 24.82
CA ALA A 185 -1.64 -8.46 26.03
C ALA A 185 -2.58 -7.82 27.09
N GLY A 186 -3.91 -7.88 26.89
CA GLY A 186 -4.90 -7.29 27.79
C GLY A 186 -4.92 -5.76 27.78
N GLN A 187 -4.32 -5.12 26.77
CA GLN A 187 -4.23 -3.66 26.64
C GLN A 187 -5.40 -3.10 25.82
N ASP A 188 -5.89 -1.95 26.24
CA ASP A 188 -6.87 -1.20 25.45
C ASP A 188 -6.22 -0.56 24.22
N VAL A 189 -6.97 -0.57 23.11
CA VAL A 189 -6.58 0.07 21.86
C VAL A 189 -7.58 1.16 21.53
N ARG A 190 -7.15 2.42 21.64
CA ARG A 190 -7.99 3.56 21.27
C ARG A 190 -8.09 3.65 19.76
N LEU A 191 -9.33 3.68 19.25
CA LEU A 191 -9.65 3.68 17.82
C LEU A 191 -10.58 4.85 17.50
N PHE A 192 -10.23 5.62 16.47
CA PHE A 192 -10.95 6.82 16.12
C PHE A 192 -12.33 6.52 15.54
N THR A 193 -13.36 7.15 16.09
CA THR A 193 -14.75 7.11 15.60
C THR A 193 -14.99 8.14 14.49
N ASP A 194 -14.16 9.18 14.42
CA ASP A 194 -14.23 10.31 13.51
C ASP A 194 -13.14 10.29 12.41
N GLN A 195 -12.44 9.16 12.23
CA GLN A 195 -11.54 8.94 11.11
C GLN A 195 -12.04 7.80 10.23
N HIS A 196 -12.42 8.12 8.98
CA HIS A 196 -13.00 7.17 8.04
C HIS A 196 -12.05 6.82 6.90
N ARG A 197 -12.12 5.57 6.44
CA ARG A 197 -11.37 4.99 5.34
C ARG A 197 -12.22 3.99 4.55
N THR A 198 -11.73 3.57 3.41
CA THR A 198 -12.19 2.41 2.66
C THR A 198 -11.13 1.31 2.74
N PRO A 199 -10.98 0.61 3.91
CA PRO A 199 -9.87 -0.33 4.12
C PRO A 199 -9.91 -1.47 3.12
N LEU A 200 -8.72 -1.92 2.71
CA LEU A 200 -8.55 -2.97 1.71
C LEU A 200 -7.75 -4.13 2.28
N PHE A 201 -8.25 -5.35 2.12
CA PHE A 201 -7.53 -6.55 2.50
C PHE A 201 -6.29 -6.73 1.63
N VAL A 202 -5.15 -7.04 2.25
CA VAL A 202 -3.86 -7.06 1.56
C VAL A 202 -3.78 -8.08 0.43
N ASP A 203 -4.44 -9.24 0.58
CA ASP A 203 -4.47 -10.26 -0.48
C ASP A 203 -5.33 -9.79 -1.67
N ASP A 204 -6.43 -9.07 -1.42
CA ASP A 204 -7.21 -8.43 -2.48
C ASP A 204 -6.38 -7.33 -3.17
N ALA A 205 -5.66 -6.50 -2.41
CA ALA A 205 -4.78 -5.49 -2.99
C ALA A 205 -3.75 -6.11 -3.95
N ALA A 206 -3.12 -7.21 -3.54
CA ALA A 206 -2.17 -7.94 -4.37
C ALA A 206 -2.83 -8.50 -5.65
N ALA A 207 -3.97 -9.18 -5.51
CA ALA A 207 -4.69 -9.78 -6.63
C ALA A 207 -5.17 -8.71 -7.64
N PHE A 208 -5.69 -7.56 -7.15
CA PHE A 208 -6.13 -6.47 -8.01
C PHE A 208 -4.96 -5.74 -8.69
N LEU A 209 -3.81 -5.56 -8.03
CA LEU A 209 -2.61 -5.01 -8.68
C LEU A 209 -2.11 -5.91 -9.80
N ALA A 210 -2.04 -7.22 -9.56
CA ALA A 210 -1.68 -8.19 -10.59
C ALA A 210 -2.66 -8.15 -11.78
N LEU A 211 -3.96 -8.12 -11.51
CA LEU A 211 -5.00 -8.06 -12.53
C LEU A 211 -4.95 -6.74 -13.34
N LEU A 212 -4.72 -5.60 -12.68
CA LEU A 212 -4.56 -4.30 -13.35
C LEU A 212 -3.32 -4.30 -14.27
N LEU A 213 -2.22 -4.93 -13.82
CA LEU A 213 -1.02 -5.11 -14.65
C LEU A 213 -1.34 -5.95 -15.89
N GLU A 214 -1.96 -7.11 -15.74
CA GLU A 214 -2.31 -8.03 -16.83
C GLU A 214 -3.25 -7.38 -17.86
N ARG A 215 -4.20 -6.58 -17.38
CA ARG A 215 -5.17 -5.88 -18.25
C ARG A 215 -4.63 -4.61 -18.91
N GLY A 216 -3.35 -4.30 -18.72
CA GLY A 216 -2.76 -3.12 -19.33
C GLY A 216 -3.29 -1.80 -18.77
N ALA A 217 -3.81 -1.76 -17.52
CA ALA A 217 -4.36 -0.55 -16.94
C ALA A 217 -3.34 0.59 -16.87
N ALA A 218 -3.78 1.82 -17.17
CA ALA A 218 -2.96 3.02 -17.15
C ALA A 218 -3.71 4.18 -16.47
N GLY A 219 -2.99 5.26 -16.14
CA GLY A 219 -3.53 6.42 -15.45
C GLY A 219 -3.76 6.16 -13.96
N ARG A 220 -4.69 6.87 -13.33
CA ARG A 220 -4.98 6.73 -11.90
C ARG A 220 -6.10 5.72 -11.67
N VAL A 221 -5.94 4.89 -10.62
CA VAL A 221 -6.97 3.96 -10.13
C VAL A 221 -6.93 3.97 -8.60
N HIS A 222 -8.09 4.04 -7.98
CA HIS A 222 -8.22 3.83 -6.55
C HIS A 222 -8.24 2.33 -6.23
N LEU A 223 -7.30 1.89 -5.41
CA LEU A 223 -7.20 0.52 -4.93
C LEU A 223 -7.65 0.48 -3.46
N ALA A 224 -8.97 0.33 -3.27
CA ALA A 224 -9.65 0.46 -1.99
C ALA A 224 -10.75 -0.59 -1.82
N GLY A 225 -11.15 -0.83 -0.57
CA GLY A 225 -12.32 -1.66 -0.27
C GLY A 225 -13.63 -0.93 -0.62
N PRO A 226 -14.76 -1.68 -0.70
CA PRO A 226 -16.04 -1.12 -1.10
C PRO A 226 -16.75 -0.35 0.03
N GLU A 227 -16.31 -0.50 1.28
CA GLU A 227 -17.02 0.03 2.45
C GLU A 227 -16.26 1.17 3.12
N ARG A 228 -16.95 2.29 3.35
CA ARG A 228 -16.49 3.39 4.19
C ARG A 228 -16.77 3.06 5.65
N VAL A 229 -15.73 2.90 6.45
CA VAL A 229 -15.83 2.60 7.88
C VAL A 229 -14.90 3.49 8.70
N SER A 230 -15.26 3.75 9.95
CA SER A 230 -14.36 4.39 10.91
C SER A 230 -13.23 3.45 11.33
N ARG A 231 -12.17 4.00 11.88
CA ARG A 231 -11.07 3.19 12.46
C ARG A 231 -11.58 2.28 13.57
N HIS A 232 -12.57 2.74 14.35
CA HIS A 232 -13.18 1.97 15.41
C HIS A 232 -14.01 0.80 14.88
N GLU A 233 -14.94 1.04 13.94
CA GLU A 233 -15.74 -0.02 13.30
C GLU A 233 -14.84 -1.09 12.67
N HIS A 234 -13.80 -0.65 11.94
CA HIS A 234 -12.84 -1.55 11.32
C HIS A 234 -12.07 -2.40 12.36
N GLY A 235 -11.61 -1.79 13.44
CA GLY A 235 -10.93 -2.51 14.52
C GLY A 235 -11.84 -3.52 15.23
N LEU A 236 -13.10 -3.17 15.46
CA LEU A 236 -14.11 -4.09 16.01
C LEU A 236 -14.36 -5.29 15.08
N ALA A 237 -14.47 -5.05 13.77
CA ALA A 237 -14.64 -6.13 12.80
C ALA A 237 -13.46 -7.11 12.82
N ILE A 238 -12.23 -6.60 12.84
CA ILE A 238 -11.01 -7.42 12.96
C ILE A 238 -10.99 -8.20 14.29
N ALA A 239 -11.25 -7.54 15.41
CA ALA A 239 -11.22 -8.17 16.73
C ALA A 239 -12.23 -9.33 16.82
N ARG A 240 -13.46 -9.10 16.38
CA ARG A 240 -14.51 -10.14 16.36
C ARG A 240 -14.14 -11.33 15.47
N ALA A 241 -13.66 -11.07 14.26
CA ALA A 241 -13.29 -12.12 13.33
C ALA A 241 -12.13 -13.01 13.83
N LEU A 242 -11.20 -12.42 14.60
CA LEU A 242 -10.05 -13.13 15.18
C LEU A 242 -10.33 -13.69 16.59
N GLY A 243 -11.57 -13.63 17.11
CA GLY A 243 -11.90 -14.09 18.43
C GLY A 243 -11.21 -13.35 19.56
N LEU A 244 -10.85 -12.07 19.35
CA LEU A 244 -10.23 -11.22 20.34
C LEU A 244 -11.29 -10.54 21.22
N ASP A 245 -10.89 -10.11 22.43
CA ASP A 245 -11.74 -9.31 23.30
C ASP A 245 -12.03 -7.92 22.68
N ALA A 246 -13.18 -7.82 22.00
CA ALA A 246 -13.59 -6.59 21.34
C ALA A 246 -13.86 -5.41 22.29
N THR A 247 -14.04 -5.67 23.60
CA THR A 247 -14.21 -4.60 24.61
C THR A 247 -12.95 -3.77 24.79
N ARG A 248 -11.80 -4.30 24.40
CA ARG A 248 -10.50 -3.61 24.37
C ARG A 248 -10.37 -2.62 23.20
N CYS A 249 -11.26 -2.66 22.23
CA CYS A 249 -11.33 -1.66 21.16
C CYS A 249 -12.10 -0.43 21.66
N VAL A 250 -11.42 0.50 22.30
CA VAL A 250 -12.02 1.65 22.99
C VAL A 250 -12.26 2.79 21.98
N PRO A 251 -13.48 3.34 21.86
CA PRO A 251 -13.75 4.48 21.02
C PRO A 251 -12.98 5.73 21.48
N SER A 252 -12.46 6.50 20.54
CA SER A 252 -11.75 7.77 20.78
C SER A 252 -12.00 8.72 19.61
N ARG A 253 -11.77 10.01 19.80
CA ARG A 253 -11.78 11.01 18.74
C ARG A 253 -10.34 11.43 18.43
N MET A 254 -10.10 11.94 17.21
CA MET A 254 -8.79 12.48 16.85
C MET A 254 -8.38 13.64 17.76
N THR A 255 -9.34 14.45 18.20
CA THR A 255 -9.12 15.55 19.15
C THR A 255 -8.66 15.10 20.53
N ASP A 256 -8.88 13.82 20.90
CA ASP A 256 -8.48 13.28 22.22
C ASP A 256 -6.98 12.92 22.27
N VAL A 257 -6.25 13.05 21.15
CA VAL A 257 -4.83 12.73 21.05
C VAL A 257 -4.01 14.00 20.86
N PRO A 258 -3.39 14.53 21.93
CA PRO A 258 -2.54 15.72 21.84
C PRO A 258 -1.36 15.49 20.90
N GLY A 259 -1.04 16.48 20.07
CA GLY A 259 0.10 16.42 19.16
C GLY A 259 -0.05 15.46 17.97
N LEU A 260 -1.26 14.99 17.70
CA LEU A 260 -1.54 14.15 16.54
C LEU A 260 -1.17 14.91 15.25
N SER A 261 -0.28 14.35 14.44
CA SER A 261 0.11 14.93 13.15
C SER A 261 -1.13 15.13 12.25
N PRO A 262 -1.22 16.21 11.46
CA PRO A 262 -2.32 16.47 10.54
C PRO A 262 -2.61 15.26 9.64
N ARG A 263 -3.87 14.84 9.65
CA ARG A 263 -4.34 13.70 8.84
C ARG A 263 -5.80 13.90 8.46
N PRO A 264 -6.24 13.40 7.30
CA PRO A 264 -7.62 13.55 6.86
C PRO A 264 -8.58 12.81 7.81
N ALA A 265 -9.71 13.47 8.13
CA ALA A 265 -10.80 12.85 8.86
C ALA A 265 -11.49 11.77 8.00
N ASP A 266 -11.64 12.03 6.71
CA ASP A 266 -12.23 11.09 5.77
C ASP A 266 -11.43 11.04 4.46
N ALA A 267 -10.69 9.95 4.24
CA ALA A 267 -10.01 9.69 2.98
C ALA A 267 -10.63 8.49 2.26
N SER A 268 -11.95 8.30 2.37
CA SER A 268 -12.64 7.26 1.63
C SER A 268 -12.59 7.52 0.13
N LEU A 269 -12.43 6.45 -0.63
CA LEU A 269 -12.22 6.45 -2.07
C LEU A 269 -13.39 5.77 -2.79
N ARG A 270 -13.80 6.31 -3.93
CA ARG A 270 -14.68 5.62 -4.89
C ARG A 270 -13.88 4.59 -5.65
N ILE A 271 -14.50 3.45 -5.96
CA ILE A 271 -13.86 2.33 -6.65
C ILE A 271 -14.51 1.98 -7.99
N ASP A 272 -15.34 2.86 -8.53
CA ASP A 272 -16.08 2.60 -9.79
C ASP A 272 -15.12 2.24 -10.94
N ARG A 273 -14.00 2.96 -11.04
CA ARG A 273 -12.97 2.73 -12.07
C ARG A 273 -12.24 1.40 -11.86
N LEU A 274 -11.97 1.01 -10.61
CA LEU A 274 -11.40 -0.30 -10.28
C LEU A 274 -12.35 -1.43 -10.70
N VAL A 275 -13.63 -1.33 -10.33
CA VAL A 275 -14.65 -2.32 -10.67
C VAL A 275 -14.82 -2.43 -12.17
N ALA A 276 -14.91 -1.30 -12.88
CA ALA A 276 -15.03 -1.30 -14.34
C ALA A 276 -13.81 -1.96 -15.03
N ARG A 277 -12.60 -1.73 -14.51
CA ARG A 277 -11.37 -2.31 -15.08
C ARG A 277 -11.16 -3.78 -14.70
N CYS A 278 -11.62 -4.20 -13.52
CA CYS A 278 -11.39 -5.55 -12.99
C CYS A 278 -12.59 -6.49 -13.13
N GLY A 279 -13.79 -5.98 -13.46
CA GLY A 279 -15.02 -6.77 -13.61
C GLY A 279 -15.61 -7.25 -12.28
N ARG A 280 -15.02 -6.88 -11.15
CA ARG A 280 -15.47 -7.22 -9.78
C ARG A 280 -14.97 -6.20 -8.78
N ALA A 281 -15.65 -6.11 -7.64
CA ALA A 281 -15.18 -5.36 -6.48
C ALA A 281 -14.24 -6.21 -5.60
N PRO A 282 -13.38 -5.58 -4.78
CA PRO A 282 -12.74 -6.25 -3.65
C PRO A 282 -13.74 -6.71 -2.61
N SER A 283 -13.33 -7.64 -1.71
CA SER A 283 -14.15 -8.11 -0.60
C SER A 283 -14.52 -6.99 0.36
N GLY A 284 -15.73 -7.02 0.87
CA GLY A 284 -16.16 -6.18 1.99
C GLY A 284 -15.44 -6.53 3.29
N VAL A 285 -15.53 -5.64 4.28
CA VAL A 285 -14.78 -5.78 5.54
C VAL A 285 -15.10 -7.10 6.24
N ALA A 286 -16.37 -7.47 6.33
CA ALA A 286 -16.79 -8.70 7.01
C ALA A 286 -16.26 -9.96 6.32
N GLU A 287 -16.40 -10.05 4.99
CA GLU A 287 -15.90 -11.16 4.18
C GLU A 287 -14.39 -11.30 4.28
N ALA A 288 -13.65 -10.20 4.10
CA ALA A 288 -12.20 -10.20 4.15
C ALA A 288 -11.66 -10.53 5.56
N CYS A 289 -12.33 -10.07 6.62
CA CYS A 289 -12.00 -10.46 7.99
C CYS A 289 -12.23 -11.95 8.24
N ALA A 290 -13.28 -12.55 7.69
CA ALA A 290 -13.50 -13.99 7.76
C ALA A 290 -12.42 -14.78 7.01
N ARG A 291 -12.04 -14.37 5.81
CA ARG A 291 -10.90 -14.93 5.04
C ARG A 291 -9.58 -14.80 5.80
N MET A 292 -9.34 -13.66 6.45
CA MET A 292 -8.16 -13.43 7.28
C MET A 292 -8.11 -14.39 8.45
N ALA A 293 -9.23 -14.64 9.13
CA ALA A 293 -9.33 -15.54 10.26
C ALA A 293 -9.06 -17.01 9.86
N SER A 294 -9.60 -17.46 8.71
CA SER A 294 -9.37 -18.82 8.20
C SER A 294 -7.90 -19.09 7.80
N ASN A 295 -7.17 -18.05 7.43
CA ASN A 295 -5.75 -18.13 7.07
C ASN A 295 -4.81 -17.88 8.27
N SER A 296 -5.35 -17.66 9.47
CA SER A 296 -4.55 -17.46 10.69
C SER A 296 -3.94 -18.78 11.12
N PRO A 297 -2.66 -18.83 11.52
CA PRO A 297 -2.14 -19.99 12.23
C PRO A 297 -2.94 -20.17 13.54
N PRO A 298 -3.15 -21.42 14.00
CA PRO A 298 -3.81 -21.66 15.28
C PRO A 298 -3.10 -20.86 16.39
N PRO A 299 -3.83 -20.37 17.40
CA PRO A 299 -3.23 -19.71 18.54
C PRO A 299 -2.13 -20.60 19.12
N LEU A 300 -0.96 -20.03 19.30
CA LEU A 300 0.11 -20.71 20.06
C LEU A 300 -0.49 -21.02 21.46
N ALA A 301 -0.60 -22.31 21.76
CA ALA A 301 -1.09 -22.84 23.02
C ALA A 301 -0.18 -22.39 24.20
#